data_c0cf8ba4262f0272afe4388365311d3c
#
_entry.id   c0cf8ba4262f0272afe4388365311d3c
#
_cell.length_a   1.000
_cell.length_b   1.000
_cell.length_c   1.000
_cell.angle_alpha   90.00
_cell.angle_beta   90.00
_cell.angle_gamma   90.00
#
_symmetry.space_group_name_H-M   'P 1'
#
loop_
_entity.id
_entity.type
_entity.pdbx_description
1 polymer ?
#
loop_
_entity_poly.entity_id
_entity_poly.type
_entity_poly.pdbx_seq_one_letter_code
_entity_poly.pdbx_strand_id
1 'polypeptide(L)'
;MRVGGGFLLWSVRVTLFVAMMVGTLSLLGATRWDKQYFPNVPLTTQDGESVRFFDDLIEGKIVVINFIYTTCPDTCPLETAQLVKVQQILSDRMGKDLFFYSITIDPENDTPSVLMEYKERFNAHWTFLTGKERDIISLRKKLGLFIPEIQDGSSNHNVSMIIGNQTSGRWMKRSPFENPYVLADQIGNWLDGWKRPPQMDNYLNAPQLRDLPLGEQLFRTRCASCHTVTGHELQGALGPDLLGVTRQRETTWLMNWLRAPDQMLKEGDPIAIALFDKYNKLAMPNLRLNQEECSELIAFLDRENLRLLGRPGDLPRKFVGKSSTSGVTSRVRPVVSQVSSDSDVVAIMNAWVREA
;
A
#
# COMPACT_ATOMS: atom_id res chain seq x y z
N MET A 1 26.31 -77.32 -18.84
CA MET A 1 25.25 -76.33 -19.00
C MET A 1 25.18 -75.40 -17.79
N ARG A 2 25.71 -74.22 -17.90
CA ARG A 2 25.62 -73.11 -16.86
C ARG A 2 25.04 -71.88 -17.55
N VAL A 3 23.72 -71.73 -17.42
CA VAL A 3 23.02 -70.51 -17.85
C VAL A 3 22.03 -70.21 -16.71
N GLY A 4 22.26 -69.18 -15.91
CA GLY A 4 21.31 -68.78 -14.88
C GLY A 4 21.71 -67.62 -13.95
N GLY A 5 22.95 -67.06 -14.08
CA GLY A 5 23.41 -66.07 -13.12
C GLY A 5 23.26 -64.60 -13.54
N GLY A 6 22.97 -64.33 -14.82
CA GLY A 6 23.00 -62.95 -15.35
C GLY A 6 21.69 -62.16 -15.18
N PHE A 7 20.55 -62.83 -15.15
CA PHE A 7 19.24 -62.17 -15.11
C PHE A 7 18.90 -61.61 -13.73
N LEU A 8 19.32 -62.32 -12.65
CA LEU A 8 19.03 -61.86 -11.28
C LEU A 8 19.83 -60.62 -10.89
N LEU A 9 21.07 -60.49 -11.35
CA LEU A 9 21.91 -59.32 -11.07
C LEU A 9 21.51 -58.07 -11.86
N TRP A 10 20.89 -58.25 -13.01
CA TRP A 10 20.41 -57.14 -13.83
C TRP A 10 19.10 -56.56 -13.27
N SER A 11 18.18 -57.39 -12.82
CA SER A 11 16.94 -56.94 -12.18
C SER A 11 17.19 -56.20 -10.87
N VAL A 12 18.13 -56.61 -10.04
CA VAL A 12 18.49 -55.92 -8.77
C VAL A 12 19.13 -54.55 -9.06
N ARG A 13 19.97 -54.45 -10.09
CA ARG A 13 20.58 -53.19 -10.50
C ARG A 13 19.56 -52.19 -11.06
N VAL A 14 18.60 -52.62 -11.82
CA VAL A 14 17.54 -51.76 -12.36
C VAL A 14 16.60 -51.29 -11.25
N THR A 15 16.26 -52.17 -10.28
CA THR A 15 15.41 -51.78 -9.15
C THR A 15 16.10 -50.80 -8.23
N LEU A 16 17.41 -50.95 -7.97
CA LEU A 16 18.20 -49.97 -7.19
C LEU A 16 18.34 -48.62 -7.91
N PHE A 17 18.48 -48.62 -9.24
CA PHE A 17 18.56 -47.38 -10.02
C PHE A 17 17.23 -46.62 -10.05
N VAL A 18 16.10 -47.33 -10.17
CA VAL A 18 14.75 -46.76 -10.11
C VAL A 18 14.45 -46.23 -8.71
N ALA A 19 14.80 -46.96 -7.65
CA ALA A 19 14.64 -46.52 -6.27
C ALA A 19 15.50 -45.30 -5.95
N MET A 20 16.72 -45.20 -6.52
CA MET A 20 17.58 -44.03 -6.37
C MET A 20 17.07 -42.80 -7.16
N MET A 21 16.47 -43.01 -8.34
CA MET A 21 15.83 -41.94 -9.13
C MET A 21 14.55 -41.43 -8.48
N VAL A 22 13.73 -42.29 -7.87
CA VAL A 22 12.51 -41.89 -7.15
C VAL A 22 12.86 -41.18 -5.84
N GLY A 23 13.93 -41.57 -5.16
CA GLY A 23 14.44 -40.89 -3.94
C GLY A 23 14.98 -39.50 -4.20
N THR A 24 15.51 -39.21 -5.39
CA THR A 24 16.03 -37.87 -5.74
C THR A 24 14.94 -36.91 -6.20
N LEU A 25 13.78 -37.40 -6.64
CA LEU A 25 12.66 -36.53 -7.02
C LEU A 25 11.96 -35.88 -5.81
N SER A 26 12.09 -36.44 -4.62
CA SER A 26 11.49 -35.90 -3.39
C SER A 26 12.29 -34.79 -2.71
N LEU A 27 13.47 -34.45 -3.22
CA LEU A 27 14.33 -33.38 -2.69
C LEU A 27 14.21 -32.05 -3.45
N LEU A 28 13.39 -32.01 -4.49
CA LEU A 28 13.11 -30.79 -5.26
C LEU A 28 11.84 -30.13 -4.73
N GLY A 29 11.97 -29.33 -3.66
CA GLY A 29 10.88 -28.46 -3.31
C GLY A 29 10.65 -28.08 -1.85
N ALA A 30 11.48 -28.50 -0.90
CA ALA A 30 11.40 -27.91 0.44
C ALA A 30 11.93 -26.47 0.38
N THR A 31 11.05 -25.52 0.15
CA THR A 31 11.43 -24.11 0.28
C THR A 31 11.78 -23.88 1.74
N ARG A 32 12.88 -23.16 2.01
CA ARG A 32 13.29 -22.72 3.37
C ARG A 32 12.13 -22.03 4.13
N TRP A 33 11.09 -21.65 3.43
CA TRP A 33 9.95 -20.86 3.85
C TRP A 33 8.66 -21.69 3.90
N ASP A 34 8.71 -22.81 4.60
CA ASP A 34 7.61 -23.74 4.81
C ASP A 34 6.97 -23.58 6.22
N LYS A 35 6.04 -24.44 6.56
CA LYS A 35 5.37 -24.43 7.87
C LYS A 35 6.27 -24.76 9.07
N GLN A 36 7.50 -25.24 8.84
CA GLN A 36 8.49 -25.38 9.92
C GLN A 36 9.16 -24.03 10.20
N TYR A 37 9.23 -23.16 9.20
CA TYR A 37 9.79 -21.83 9.36
C TYR A 37 8.79 -20.86 10.01
N PHE A 38 7.57 -20.81 9.53
CA PHE A 38 6.55 -19.88 10.03
C PHE A 38 5.75 -20.48 11.20
N PRO A 39 5.51 -19.72 12.28
CA PRO A 39 4.57 -20.13 13.32
C PRO A 39 3.16 -20.25 12.73
N ASN A 40 2.55 -21.42 12.83
CA ASN A 40 1.19 -21.63 12.35
C ASN A 40 0.16 -21.33 13.46
N VAL A 41 0.21 -20.11 13.98
CA VAL A 41 -0.63 -19.64 15.08
C VAL A 41 -2.07 -19.37 14.61
N PRO A 42 -3.08 -19.51 15.49
CA PRO A 42 -4.44 -19.11 15.20
C PRO A 42 -4.57 -17.60 15.26
N LEU A 43 -5.28 -17.01 14.28
CA LEU A 43 -5.68 -15.62 14.21
C LEU A 43 -7.18 -15.54 13.96
N THR A 44 -7.78 -14.37 14.19
CA THR A 44 -9.19 -14.11 13.93
C THR A 44 -9.30 -12.97 12.92
N THR A 45 -10.07 -13.15 11.86
CA THR A 45 -10.33 -12.11 10.86
C THR A 45 -11.27 -11.04 11.40
N GLN A 46 -11.37 -9.90 10.69
CA GLN A 46 -12.36 -8.86 10.99
C GLN A 46 -13.81 -9.37 10.89
N ASP A 47 -14.05 -10.47 10.18
CA ASP A 47 -15.36 -11.11 10.05
C ASP A 47 -15.64 -12.12 11.20
N GLY A 48 -14.69 -12.30 12.13
CA GLY A 48 -14.78 -13.23 13.25
C GLY A 48 -14.38 -14.67 12.91
N GLU A 49 -13.87 -14.94 11.72
CA GLU A 49 -13.44 -16.27 11.31
C GLU A 49 -12.07 -16.62 11.90
N SER A 50 -11.90 -17.86 12.35
CA SER A 50 -10.63 -18.38 12.85
C SER A 50 -9.79 -18.94 11.69
N VAL A 51 -8.56 -18.47 11.55
CA VAL A 51 -7.63 -18.85 10.48
C VAL A 51 -6.26 -19.21 11.07
N ARG A 52 -5.52 -20.07 10.38
CA ARG A 52 -4.14 -20.45 10.71
C ARG A 52 -3.17 -19.63 9.87
N PHE A 53 -2.19 -19.03 10.50
CA PHE A 53 -1.28 -18.11 9.82
C PHE A 53 -0.58 -18.72 8.61
N PHE A 54 0.01 -19.91 8.73
CA PHE A 54 0.68 -20.53 7.59
C PHE A 54 -0.31 -21.22 6.65
N ASP A 55 -1.13 -22.13 7.17
CA ASP A 55 -1.96 -22.99 6.35
C ASP A 55 -3.00 -22.22 5.53
N ASP A 56 -3.62 -21.18 6.14
CA ASP A 56 -4.71 -20.43 5.49
C ASP A 56 -4.25 -19.13 4.82
N LEU A 57 -3.17 -18.48 5.34
CA LEU A 57 -2.81 -17.15 4.87
C LEU A 57 -1.55 -17.13 4.00
N ILE A 58 -0.62 -18.07 4.16
CA ILE A 58 0.70 -18.02 3.52
C ILE A 58 0.88 -19.09 2.43
N GLU A 59 0.45 -20.32 2.69
CA GLU A 59 0.75 -21.45 1.81
C GLU A 59 0.26 -21.23 0.39
N GLY A 60 1.18 -21.32 -0.58
CA GLY A 60 0.89 -21.18 -2.01
C GLY A 60 0.59 -19.75 -2.50
N LYS A 61 0.78 -18.73 -1.66
CA LYS A 61 0.33 -17.36 -1.94
C LYS A 61 1.48 -16.35 -2.09
N ILE A 62 1.19 -15.26 -2.79
CA ILE A 62 1.94 -14.02 -2.72
C ILE A 62 1.26 -13.16 -1.66
N VAL A 63 2.04 -12.66 -0.70
CA VAL A 63 1.50 -11.97 0.47
C VAL A 63 2.20 -10.65 0.74
N VAL A 64 1.43 -9.70 1.23
CA VAL A 64 1.90 -8.46 1.87
C VAL A 64 1.41 -8.49 3.31
N ILE A 65 2.33 -8.38 4.27
CA ILE A 65 2.01 -8.47 5.69
C ILE A 65 2.56 -7.22 6.39
N ASN A 66 1.69 -6.46 7.02
CA ASN A 66 2.05 -5.35 7.88
C ASN A 66 1.41 -5.49 9.27
N PHE A 67 1.93 -4.73 10.23
CA PHE A 67 1.42 -4.68 11.59
C PHE A 67 0.93 -3.27 11.90
N ILE A 68 -0.30 -3.16 12.37
CA ILE A 68 -1.00 -1.91 12.64
C ILE A 68 -1.58 -1.89 14.05
N TYR A 69 -2.12 -0.76 14.47
CA TYR A 69 -3.15 -0.65 15.50
C TYR A 69 -4.09 0.51 15.14
N THR A 70 -5.39 0.32 15.39
CA THR A 70 -6.42 1.23 14.84
C THR A 70 -6.43 2.61 15.48
N THR A 71 -5.93 2.73 16.71
CA THR A 71 -5.83 4.00 17.46
C THR A 71 -4.54 4.76 17.17
N CYS A 72 -3.71 4.30 16.22
CA CYS A 72 -2.47 4.97 15.82
C CYS A 72 -2.76 6.38 15.26
N PRO A 73 -2.23 7.45 15.86
CA PRO A 73 -2.51 8.80 15.41
C PRO A 73 -1.67 9.24 14.19
N ASP A 74 -0.60 8.51 13.86
CA ASP A 74 0.44 8.99 12.95
C ASP A 74 0.58 8.14 11.68
N THR A 75 1.26 7.02 11.78
CA THR A 75 1.81 6.27 10.63
C THR A 75 0.86 5.23 10.06
N CYS A 76 0.08 4.51 10.87
CA CYS A 76 -0.81 3.45 10.38
C CYS A 76 -1.86 3.95 9.38
N PRO A 77 -2.50 5.13 9.57
CA PRO A 77 -3.39 5.68 8.56
C PRO A 77 -2.70 5.92 7.22
N LEU A 78 -1.48 6.47 7.22
CA LEU A 78 -0.72 6.70 5.99
C LEU A 78 -0.31 5.40 5.30
N GLU A 79 0.16 4.43 6.09
CA GLU A 79 0.52 3.11 5.60
C GLU A 79 -0.66 2.42 4.93
N THR A 80 -1.81 2.40 5.60
CA THR A 80 -3.05 1.82 5.07
C THR A 80 -3.48 2.52 3.78
N ALA A 81 -3.44 3.86 3.74
CA ALA A 81 -3.78 4.64 2.55
C ALA A 81 -2.82 4.36 1.37
N GLN A 82 -1.53 4.17 1.62
CA GLN A 82 -0.56 3.77 0.59
C GLN A 82 -0.86 2.36 0.07
N LEU A 83 -1.15 1.41 0.97
CA LEU A 83 -1.50 0.05 0.57
C LEU A 83 -2.81 0.00 -0.23
N VAL A 84 -3.78 0.89 0.03
CA VAL A 84 -4.99 1.04 -0.81
C VAL A 84 -4.62 1.41 -2.23
N LYS A 85 -3.64 2.29 -2.46
CA LYS A 85 -3.17 2.60 -3.82
C LYS A 85 -2.50 1.40 -4.49
N VAL A 86 -1.67 0.66 -3.75
CA VAL A 86 -1.06 -0.58 -4.26
C VAL A 86 -2.12 -1.61 -4.61
N GLN A 87 -3.15 -1.76 -3.76
CA GLN A 87 -4.33 -2.60 -4.01
C GLN A 87 -5.03 -2.21 -5.32
N GLN A 88 -5.24 -0.92 -5.56
CA GLN A 88 -5.89 -0.43 -6.78
C GLN A 88 -5.09 -0.77 -8.03
N ILE A 89 -3.76 -0.61 -7.99
CA ILE A 89 -2.85 -0.94 -9.10
C ILE A 89 -2.85 -2.45 -9.38
N LEU A 90 -2.95 -3.28 -8.33
CA LEU A 90 -2.91 -4.75 -8.41
C LEU A 90 -4.30 -5.39 -8.30
N SER A 91 -5.37 -4.62 -8.55
CA SER A 91 -6.76 -5.05 -8.32
C SER A 91 -7.12 -6.37 -9.00
N ASP A 92 -6.60 -6.62 -10.20
CA ASP A 92 -6.86 -7.83 -10.98
C ASP A 92 -6.31 -9.11 -10.33
N ARG A 93 -5.34 -8.98 -9.42
CA ARG A 93 -4.68 -10.10 -8.73
C ARG A 93 -5.14 -10.25 -7.28
N MET A 94 -5.70 -9.19 -6.68
CA MET A 94 -6.16 -9.20 -5.29
C MET A 94 -7.21 -10.30 -5.05
N GLY A 95 -6.99 -11.10 -4.01
CA GLY A 95 -7.89 -12.22 -3.64
C GLY A 95 -7.80 -13.46 -4.54
N LYS A 96 -6.93 -13.48 -5.55
CA LYS A 96 -6.70 -14.64 -6.43
C LYS A 96 -5.39 -15.36 -6.07
N ASP A 97 -4.29 -14.71 -6.29
CA ASP A 97 -2.93 -15.19 -6.01
C ASP A 97 -2.13 -14.24 -5.11
N LEU A 98 -2.63 -13.01 -4.95
CA LEU A 98 -2.05 -11.96 -4.14
C LEU A 98 -3.00 -11.56 -3.01
N PHE A 99 -2.48 -11.57 -1.78
CA PHE A 99 -3.24 -11.32 -0.56
C PHE A 99 -2.52 -10.32 0.33
N PHE A 100 -3.26 -9.35 0.87
CA PHE A 100 -2.75 -8.43 1.88
C PHE A 100 -3.31 -8.83 3.25
N TYR A 101 -2.49 -8.70 4.26
CA TYR A 101 -2.83 -8.99 5.66
C TYR A 101 -2.31 -7.89 6.57
N SER A 102 -3.22 -7.21 7.24
CA SER A 102 -2.89 -6.26 8.30
C SER A 102 -3.18 -6.91 9.65
N ILE A 103 -2.16 -7.13 10.47
CA ILE A 103 -2.28 -7.80 11.77
C ILE A 103 -2.16 -6.75 12.86
N THR A 104 -3.12 -6.69 13.77
CA THR A 104 -3.02 -5.74 14.88
C THR A 104 -1.91 -6.10 15.85
N ILE A 105 -1.30 -5.08 16.45
CA ILE A 105 -0.38 -5.21 17.59
C ILE A 105 -1.06 -4.89 18.94
N ASP A 106 -2.31 -4.45 18.89
CA ASP A 106 -3.13 -4.08 20.04
C ASP A 106 -4.43 -4.91 20.08
N PRO A 107 -4.34 -6.24 20.29
CA PRO A 107 -5.50 -7.12 20.21
C PRO A 107 -6.53 -6.91 21.32
N GLU A 108 -6.19 -6.20 22.38
CA GLU A 108 -7.13 -5.87 23.47
C GLU A 108 -8.15 -4.83 23.02
N ASN A 109 -7.72 -3.84 22.24
CA ASN A 109 -8.57 -2.77 21.73
C ASN A 109 -9.10 -3.07 20.33
N ASP A 110 -8.29 -3.69 19.49
CA ASP A 110 -8.60 -3.99 18.09
C ASP A 110 -9.38 -5.30 17.94
N THR A 111 -10.64 -5.29 18.39
CA THR A 111 -11.57 -6.40 18.18
C THR A 111 -11.91 -6.58 16.70
N PRO A 112 -12.48 -7.72 16.27
CA PRO A 112 -12.91 -7.90 14.89
C PRO A 112 -13.80 -6.77 14.36
N SER A 113 -14.74 -6.29 15.15
CA SER A 113 -15.63 -5.17 14.76
C SER A 113 -14.87 -3.86 14.59
N VAL A 114 -13.91 -3.55 15.44
CA VAL A 114 -13.06 -2.36 15.33
C VAL A 114 -12.19 -2.43 14.07
N LEU A 115 -11.62 -3.60 13.78
CA LEU A 115 -10.86 -3.83 12.55
C LEU A 115 -11.74 -3.72 11.30
N MET A 116 -12.99 -4.17 11.36
CA MET A 116 -13.95 -4.01 10.26
C MET A 116 -14.24 -2.53 9.99
N GLU A 117 -14.54 -1.74 11.03
CA GLU A 117 -14.75 -0.31 10.88
C GLU A 117 -13.52 0.40 10.30
N TYR A 118 -12.32 0.05 10.77
CA TYR A 118 -11.07 0.61 10.26
C TYR A 118 -10.90 0.28 8.78
N LYS A 119 -11.07 -0.97 8.39
CA LYS A 119 -11.05 -1.43 7.01
C LYS A 119 -12.00 -0.64 6.10
N GLU A 120 -13.23 -0.44 6.54
CA GLU A 120 -14.27 0.29 5.80
C GLU A 120 -13.92 1.77 5.63
N ARG A 121 -13.37 2.43 6.66
CA ARG A 121 -12.94 3.83 6.60
C ARG A 121 -11.92 4.09 5.49
N PHE A 122 -11.02 3.13 5.26
CA PHE A 122 -9.99 3.23 4.23
C PHE A 122 -10.42 2.67 2.86
N ASN A 123 -11.61 2.07 2.74
CA ASN A 123 -12.00 1.30 1.55
C ASN A 123 -10.96 0.22 1.20
N ALA A 124 -10.44 -0.45 2.24
CA ALA A 124 -9.44 -1.49 2.12
C ALA A 124 -10.11 -2.84 1.82
N HIS A 125 -9.73 -3.48 0.72
CA HIS A 125 -10.33 -4.76 0.28
C HIS A 125 -9.41 -5.94 0.56
N TRP A 126 -8.82 -6.00 1.77
CA TRP A 126 -8.00 -7.13 2.22
C TRP A 126 -8.36 -7.53 3.65
N THR A 127 -7.68 -8.53 4.18
CA THR A 127 -7.99 -9.12 5.49
C THR A 127 -7.23 -8.42 6.61
N PHE A 128 -7.97 -8.01 7.64
CA PHE A 128 -7.45 -7.52 8.90
C PHE A 128 -7.58 -8.60 9.97
N LEU A 129 -6.57 -8.73 10.81
CA LEU A 129 -6.41 -9.87 11.70
C LEU A 129 -6.09 -9.43 13.12
N THR A 130 -6.72 -10.09 14.07
CA THR A 130 -6.39 -10.03 15.50
C THR A 130 -6.09 -11.43 16.03
N GLY A 131 -5.69 -11.54 17.29
CA GLY A 131 -5.39 -12.83 17.91
C GLY A 131 -4.85 -12.67 19.31
N LYS A 132 -4.28 -13.74 19.86
CA LYS A 132 -3.63 -13.64 21.18
C LYS A 132 -2.33 -12.85 21.07
N GLU A 133 -2.09 -11.93 21.96
CA GLU A 133 -0.90 -11.08 21.99
C GLU A 133 0.41 -11.86 21.84
N ARG A 134 0.56 -12.96 22.62
CA ARG A 134 1.75 -13.83 22.54
C ARG A 134 1.99 -14.40 21.15
N ASP A 135 0.93 -14.71 20.40
CA ASP A 135 0.99 -15.30 19.08
C ASP A 135 1.39 -14.23 18.06
N ILE A 136 0.84 -13.02 18.19
CA ILE A 136 1.21 -11.83 17.39
C ILE A 136 2.68 -11.45 17.63
N ILE A 137 3.14 -11.42 18.88
CA ILE A 137 4.55 -11.18 19.22
C ILE A 137 5.47 -12.23 18.57
N SER A 138 5.06 -13.50 18.60
CA SER A 138 5.82 -14.59 17.96
C SER A 138 5.94 -14.37 16.45
N LEU A 139 4.85 -13.97 15.77
CA LEU A 139 4.87 -13.63 14.35
C LEU A 139 5.78 -12.44 14.05
N ARG A 140 5.66 -11.35 14.82
CA ARG A 140 6.50 -10.15 14.65
C ARG A 140 7.99 -10.48 14.80
N LYS A 141 8.36 -11.28 15.80
CA LYS A 141 9.74 -11.76 15.98
C LYS A 141 10.21 -12.58 14.78
N LYS A 142 9.40 -13.51 14.32
CA LYS A 142 9.75 -14.40 13.20
C LYS A 142 9.90 -13.65 11.88
N LEU A 143 9.06 -12.66 11.64
CA LEU A 143 9.10 -11.81 10.46
C LEU A 143 10.14 -10.68 10.54
N GLY A 144 10.87 -10.57 11.66
CA GLY A 144 11.88 -9.53 11.86
C GLY A 144 11.31 -8.12 11.99
N LEU A 145 10.06 -8.02 12.47
CA LEU A 145 9.34 -6.75 12.66
C LEU A 145 9.08 -6.42 14.14
N PHE A 146 9.66 -7.19 15.06
CA PHE A 146 9.58 -6.95 16.50
C PHE A 146 10.71 -6.03 16.97
N ILE A 147 10.37 -4.97 17.69
CA ILE A 147 11.32 -4.07 18.35
C ILE A 147 11.02 -4.12 19.85
N PRO A 148 11.94 -4.66 20.68
CA PRO A 148 11.69 -4.88 22.11
C PRO A 148 11.49 -3.61 22.93
N GLU A 149 12.10 -2.49 22.48
CA GLU A 149 12.11 -1.22 23.20
C GLU A 149 10.79 -0.45 23.11
N ILE A 150 9.85 -0.93 22.27
CA ILE A 150 8.54 -0.33 22.06
C ILE A 150 7.49 -1.19 22.78
N GLN A 151 7.49 -1.12 24.10
CA GLN A 151 6.55 -1.89 24.93
C GLN A 151 5.37 -1.07 25.48
N ASP A 152 5.34 0.23 25.22
CA ASP A 152 4.46 1.16 25.92
C ASP A 152 3.34 1.75 25.07
N GLY A 153 3.02 1.14 23.92
CA GLY A 153 2.01 1.69 23.01
C GLY A 153 2.42 3.04 22.39
N SER A 154 3.68 3.45 22.57
CA SER A 154 4.19 4.65 21.92
C SER A 154 4.20 4.48 20.39
N SER A 155 4.07 5.58 19.67
CA SER A 155 3.98 5.69 18.23
C SER A 155 5.18 5.14 17.43
N ASN A 156 6.14 4.55 18.08
CA ASN A 156 7.38 4.01 17.51
C ASN A 156 7.28 2.54 17.15
N HIS A 157 6.23 2.09 16.45
CA HIS A 157 6.25 0.73 15.91
C HIS A 157 7.07 0.66 14.61
N ASN A 158 7.54 -0.55 14.30
CA ASN A 158 8.28 -0.78 13.07
C ASN A 158 7.35 -0.63 11.86
N VAL A 159 7.45 0.49 11.15
CA VAL A 159 6.70 0.82 9.93
C VAL A 159 7.16 0.05 8.69
N SER A 160 7.77 -1.12 8.87
CA SER A 160 8.13 -1.98 7.76
C SER A 160 7.09 -3.07 7.58
N MET A 161 6.93 -3.49 6.33
CA MET A 161 6.11 -4.63 5.95
C MET A 161 6.96 -5.74 5.35
N ILE A 162 6.42 -6.95 5.31
CA ILE A 162 7.00 -8.08 4.60
C ILE A 162 6.18 -8.29 3.33
N ILE A 163 6.88 -8.41 2.21
CA ILE A 163 6.30 -8.90 0.97
C ILE A 163 6.96 -10.22 0.61
N GLY A 164 6.19 -11.21 0.18
CA GLY A 164 6.73 -12.54 -0.07
C GLY A 164 5.88 -13.39 -1.00
N ASN A 165 6.55 -14.29 -1.70
CA ASN A 165 5.92 -15.35 -2.46
C ASN A 165 6.39 -16.68 -1.90
N GLN A 166 5.48 -17.40 -1.25
CA GLN A 166 5.81 -18.66 -0.58
C GLN A 166 6.27 -19.73 -1.58
N THR A 167 5.66 -19.77 -2.76
CA THR A 167 5.98 -20.75 -3.78
C THR A 167 7.39 -20.54 -4.36
N SER A 168 7.77 -19.29 -4.66
CA SER A 168 9.10 -18.97 -5.19
C SER A 168 10.17 -18.86 -4.11
N GLY A 169 9.79 -18.78 -2.84
CA GLY A 169 10.69 -18.58 -1.71
C GLY A 169 11.31 -17.19 -1.64
N ARG A 170 10.77 -16.22 -2.36
CA ARG A 170 11.26 -14.84 -2.37
C ARG A 170 10.55 -14.02 -1.31
N TRP A 171 11.32 -13.44 -0.41
CA TRP A 171 10.84 -12.63 0.70
C TRP A 171 11.70 -11.40 0.85
N MET A 172 11.07 -10.27 1.13
CA MET A 172 11.79 -9.03 1.42
C MET A 172 11.04 -8.14 2.40
N LYS A 173 11.80 -7.37 3.15
CA LYS A 173 11.29 -6.30 4.00
C LYS A 173 11.25 -5.01 3.19
N ARG A 174 10.14 -4.30 3.24
CA ARG A 174 9.91 -3.06 2.48
C ARG A 174 9.30 -2.00 3.38
N SER A 175 9.40 -0.76 2.96
CA SER A 175 8.67 0.34 3.57
C SER A 175 7.34 0.54 2.85
N PRO A 176 6.21 0.66 3.56
CA PRO A 176 4.93 1.00 2.93
C PRO A 176 4.91 2.41 2.34
N PHE A 177 5.87 3.27 2.72
CA PHE A 177 6.00 4.65 2.20
C PHE A 177 6.80 4.76 0.91
N GLU A 178 7.21 3.66 0.33
CA GLU A 178 7.77 3.67 -1.01
C GLU A 178 6.71 4.05 -2.05
N ASN A 179 7.17 4.49 -3.21
CA ASN A 179 6.26 4.82 -4.32
C ASN A 179 5.33 3.61 -4.61
N PRO A 180 4.00 3.79 -4.62
CA PRO A 180 3.06 2.67 -4.76
C PRO A 180 3.21 1.91 -6.08
N TYR A 181 3.66 2.55 -7.16
CA TYR A 181 3.94 1.87 -8.43
C TYR A 181 5.18 0.98 -8.33
N VAL A 182 6.21 1.43 -7.61
CA VAL A 182 7.42 0.62 -7.35
C VAL A 182 7.08 -0.57 -6.47
N LEU A 183 6.28 -0.38 -5.42
CA LEU A 183 5.79 -1.46 -4.58
C LEU A 183 4.95 -2.47 -5.38
N ALA A 184 4.02 -1.97 -6.21
CA ALA A 184 3.19 -2.82 -7.05
C ALA A 184 4.02 -3.63 -8.05
N ASP A 185 5.04 -3.04 -8.67
CA ASP A 185 5.96 -3.77 -9.55
C ASP A 185 6.74 -4.86 -8.80
N GLN A 186 7.24 -4.54 -7.61
CA GLN A 186 7.96 -5.53 -6.79
C GLN A 186 7.07 -6.69 -6.37
N ILE A 187 5.85 -6.41 -5.94
CA ILE A 187 4.87 -7.40 -5.50
C ILE A 187 4.35 -8.20 -6.70
N GLY A 188 3.96 -7.51 -7.78
CA GLY A 188 3.30 -8.10 -8.94
C GLY A 188 4.26 -8.83 -9.88
N ASN A 189 5.48 -8.36 -10.04
CA ASN A 189 6.43 -8.88 -11.01
C ASN A 189 7.64 -9.55 -10.37
N TRP A 190 8.38 -8.83 -9.52
CA TRP A 190 9.65 -9.33 -8.99
C TRP A 190 9.47 -10.58 -8.12
N LEU A 191 8.46 -10.63 -7.27
CA LEU A 191 8.17 -11.81 -6.45
C LEU A 191 7.75 -13.01 -7.29
N ASP A 192 7.19 -12.79 -8.47
CA ASP A 192 6.65 -13.82 -9.35
C ASP A 192 7.66 -14.33 -10.40
N GLY A 193 8.94 -14.06 -10.19
CA GLY A 193 9.99 -14.58 -11.06
C GLY A 193 10.43 -13.62 -12.17
N TRP A 194 10.19 -12.33 -11.99
CA TRP A 194 10.64 -11.28 -12.88
C TRP A 194 12.08 -11.50 -13.39
N LYS A 195 12.24 -11.48 -14.68
CA LYS A 195 13.55 -11.44 -15.34
C LYS A 195 13.97 -9.98 -15.42
N ARG A 196 15.14 -9.66 -14.86
CA ARG A 196 15.72 -8.33 -14.94
C ARG A 196 15.66 -7.82 -16.40
N PRO A 197 15.13 -6.62 -16.66
CA PRO A 197 15.23 -6.03 -17.99
C PRO A 197 16.69 -6.02 -18.46
N PRO A 198 16.96 -6.13 -19.75
CA PRO A 198 18.32 -5.94 -20.26
C PRO A 198 18.88 -4.67 -19.67
N GLN A 199 20.04 -4.76 -19.06
CA GLN A 199 20.68 -3.63 -18.38
C GLN A 199 20.83 -2.52 -19.41
N MET A 200 20.26 -1.35 -19.16
CA MET A 200 20.58 -0.16 -19.95
C MET A 200 22.06 0.12 -19.72
N ASP A 201 22.85 -0.03 -20.76
CA ASP A 201 24.32 -0.15 -20.69
C ASP A 201 25.03 1.14 -20.30
N ASN A 202 24.34 2.21 -19.92
CA ASN A 202 25.02 3.44 -19.61
C ASN A 202 24.32 4.26 -18.53
N TYR A 203 24.85 4.18 -17.30
CA TYR A 203 24.50 5.09 -16.21
C TYR A 203 24.68 6.59 -16.54
N LEU A 204 25.52 6.90 -17.55
CA LEU A 204 25.74 8.28 -18.00
C LEU A 204 24.55 8.85 -18.76
N ASN A 205 23.65 7.99 -19.27
CA ASN A 205 22.43 8.37 -19.95
C ASN A 205 21.18 8.23 -19.05
N ALA A 206 21.36 7.87 -17.76
CA ALA A 206 20.26 7.85 -16.81
C ALA A 206 19.72 9.28 -16.64
N PRO A 207 18.40 9.50 -16.67
CA PRO A 207 17.83 10.80 -16.36
C PRO A 207 18.36 11.26 -14.99
N GLN A 208 18.89 12.47 -14.90
CA GLN A 208 19.27 13.03 -13.63
C GLN A 208 18.00 13.15 -12.76
N LEU A 209 18.09 12.66 -11.51
CA LEU A 209 17.03 12.87 -10.53
C LEU A 209 16.87 14.39 -10.35
N ARG A 210 15.67 14.87 -10.62
CA ARG A 210 15.32 16.26 -10.39
C ARG A 210 15.26 16.49 -8.88
N ASP A 211 15.99 17.49 -8.39
CA ASP A 211 15.82 17.97 -7.03
C ASP A 211 14.45 18.65 -6.91
N LEU A 212 13.55 17.96 -6.22
CA LEU A 212 12.21 18.48 -5.96
C LEU A 212 12.29 19.47 -4.80
N PRO A 213 11.61 20.62 -4.87
CA PRO A 213 11.44 21.51 -3.72
C PRO A 213 10.84 20.75 -2.52
N LEU A 214 11.20 21.14 -1.31
CA LEU A 214 10.79 20.44 -0.07
C LEU A 214 9.27 20.25 0.02
N GLY A 215 8.48 21.27 -0.30
CA GLY A 215 7.01 21.19 -0.27
C GLY A 215 6.45 20.14 -1.25
N GLU A 216 7.04 20.01 -2.44
CA GLU A 216 6.65 18.97 -3.41
C GLU A 216 7.05 17.58 -2.93
N GLN A 217 8.25 17.42 -2.35
CA GLN A 217 8.69 16.16 -1.76
C GLN A 217 7.74 15.72 -0.63
N LEU A 218 7.41 16.62 0.28
CA LEU A 218 6.48 16.36 1.39
C LEU A 218 5.09 15.97 0.88
N PHE A 219 4.57 16.71 -0.10
CA PHE A 219 3.28 16.39 -0.70
C PHE A 219 3.28 14.98 -1.29
N ARG A 220 4.25 14.68 -2.16
CA ARG A 220 4.33 13.39 -2.86
C ARG A 220 4.52 12.20 -1.91
N THR A 221 5.26 12.38 -0.83
CA THR A 221 5.60 11.28 0.10
C THR A 221 4.61 11.12 1.25
N ARG A 222 3.96 12.19 1.71
CA ARG A 222 3.11 12.16 2.91
C ARG A 222 1.64 12.51 2.65
N CYS A 223 1.35 13.34 1.65
CA CYS A 223 -0.01 13.84 1.42
C CYS A 223 -0.72 13.13 0.27
N ALA A 224 0.01 12.80 -0.79
CA ALA A 224 -0.53 12.24 -2.02
C ALA A 224 -1.18 10.84 -1.85
N SER A 225 -1.02 10.16 -0.71
CA SER A 225 -1.76 8.94 -0.40
C SER A 225 -3.25 9.18 -0.20
N CYS A 226 -3.64 10.35 0.31
CA CYS A 226 -5.03 10.69 0.60
C CYS A 226 -5.54 11.85 -0.25
N HIS A 227 -4.66 12.75 -0.72
CA HIS A 227 -5.01 13.99 -1.40
C HIS A 227 -4.53 14.03 -2.85
N THR A 228 -5.26 14.77 -3.68
CA THR A 228 -4.86 15.13 -5.04
C THR A 228 -4.78 16.65 -5.17
N VAL A 229 -4.17 17.15 -6.26
CA VAL A 229 -4.15 18.56 -6.66
C VAL A 229 -4.50 18.62 -8.15
N THR A 230 -5.71 18.19 -8.49
CA THR A 230 -6.15 18.03 -9.89
C THR A 230 -7.40 18.83 -10.22
N GLY A 231 -8.09 19.35 -9.21
CA GLY A 231 -9.38 20.02 -9.34
C GLY A 231 -10.56 19.05 -9.45
N HIS A 232 -10.31 17.77 -9.32
CA HIS A 232 -11.34 16.73 -9.36
C HIS A 232 -11.20 15.80 -8.16
N GLU A 233 -12.27 15.68 -7.38
CA GLU A 233 -12.33 14.71 -6.28
C GLU A 233 -12.55 13.32 -6.86
N LEU A 234 -11.67 12.38 -6.55
CA LEU A 234 -11.79 11.00 -6.99
C LEU A 234 -12.87 10.27 -6.19
N GLN A 235 -13.58 9.36 -6.83
CA GLN A 235 -14.54 8.51 -6.12
C GLN A 235 -13.79 7.63 -5.11
N GLY A 236 -14.26 7.62 -3.85
CA GLY A 236 -13.60 6.90 -2.77
C GLY A 236 -12.31 7.57 -2.26
N ALA A 237 -12.14 8.88 -2.53
CA ALA A 237 -11.01 9.65 -2.01
C ALA A 237 -10.99 9.63 -0.47
N LEU A 238 -9.82 9.43 0.10
CA LEU A 238 -9.60 9.44 1.55
C LEU A 238 -9.49 10.84 2.15
N GLY A 239 -9.37 11.86 1.29
CA GLY A 239 -9.30 13.26 1.66
C GLY A 239 -9.62 14.16 0.46
N PRO A 240 -9.81 15.49 0.68
CA PRO A 240 -10.18 16.41 -0.38
C PRO A 240 -9.07 16.56 -1.45
N ASP A 241 -9.50 16.89 -2.67
CA ASP A 241 -8.60 17.54 -3.63
C ASP A 241 -8.19 18.91 -3.11
N LEU A 242 -6.89 19.21 -3.16
CA LEU A 242 -6.33 20.43 -2.56
C LEU A 242 -6.13 21.58 -3.56
N LEU A 243 -6.55 21.40 -4.83
CA LEU A 243 -6.45 22.51 -5.78
C LEU A 243 -7.33 23.68 -5.33
N GLY A 244 -6.74 24.85 -5.19
CA GLY A 244 -7.42 26.06 -4.74
C GLY A 244 -7.53 26.22 -3.22
N VAL A 245 -7.05 25.28 -2.42
CA VAL A 245 -7.23 25.31 -0.95
C VAL A 245 -6.60 26.55 -0.31
N THR A 246 -5.45 27.02 -0.79
CA THR A 246 -4.78 28.22 -0.26
C THR A 246 -5.52 29.53 -0.61
N ARG A 247 -6.46 29.49 -1.55
CA ARG A 247 -7.36 30.60 -1.89
C ARG A 247 -8.70 30.54 -1.13
N GLN A 248 -9.02 29.38 -0.56
CA GLN A 248 -10.29 29.13 0.13
C GLN A 248 -10.14 29.18 1.65
N ARG A 249 -8.92 29.01 2.16
CA ARG A 249 -8.62 28.93 3.60
C ARG A 249 -7.59 29.97 3.98
N GLU A 250 -7.76 30.55 5.14
CA GLU A 250 -6.77 31.47 5.74
C GLU A 250 -5.45 30.72 5.98
N THR A 251 -4.34 31.35 5.67
CA THR A 251 -3.00 30.75 5.84
C THR A 251 -2.74 30.34 7.29
N THR A 252 -3.23 31.10 8.27
CA THR A 252 -3.12 30.77 9.69
C THR A 252 -3.88 29.49 10.04
N TRP A 253 -5.09 29.31 9.47
CA TRP A 253 -5.85 28.08 9.65
C TRP A 253 -5.11 26.88 9.03
N LEU A 254 -4.58 27.02 7.81
CA LEU A 254 -3.80 25.98 7.14
C LEU A 254 -2.56 25.59 7.92
N MET A 255 -1.83 26.56 8.48
CA MET A 255 -0.66 26.32 9.32
C MET A 255 -1.01 25.51 10.57
N ASN A 256 -2.09 25.87 11.25
CA ASN A 256 -2.54 25.16 12.43
C ASN A 256 -3.02 23.74 12.09
N TRP A 257 -3.78 23.61 11.00
CA TRP A 257 -4.26 22.33 10.51
C TRP A 257 -3.15 21.35 10.15
N LEU A 258 -2.12 21.82 9.43
CA LEU A 258 -0.97 21.00 9.04
C LEU A 258 -0.11 20.60 10.24
N ARG A 259 -0.06 21.40 11.29
CA ARG A 259 0.74 21.13 12.49
C ARG A 259 0.06 20.22 13.49
N ALA A 260 -1.24 20.36 13.69
CA ALA A 260 -1.97 19.69 14.74
C ALA A 260 -3.46 19.43 14.35
N PRO A 261 -3.72 18.64 13.30
CA PRO A 261 -5.09 18.37 12.85
C PRO A 261 -5.92 17.64 13.91
N ASP A 262 -5.30 16.74 14.65
CA ASP A 262 -5.87 16.03 15.78
C ASP A 262 -6.33 16.95 16.90
N GLN A 263 -5.55 17.96 17.22
CA GLN A 263 -5.89 18.97 18.23
C GLN A 263 -7.08 19.83 17.78
N MET A 264 -7.06 20.32 16.53
CA MET A 264 -8.15 21.14 15.97
C MET A 264 -9.46 20.35 15.91
N LEU A 265 -9.40 19.06 15.57
CA LEU A 265 -10.58 18.20 15.58
C LEU A 265 -11.12 18.00 17.00
N LYS A 266 -10.24 17.79 18.00
CA LYS A 266 -10.59 17.63 19.41
C LYS A 266 -11.18 18.92 20.01
N GLU A 267 -10.70 20.09 19.59
CA GLU A 267 -11.19 21.39 20.01
C GLU A 267 -12.52 21.79 19.36
N GLY A 268 -12.97 21.00 18.38
CA GLY A 268 -14.26 21.23 17.74
C GLY A 268 -14.23 22.26 16.62
N ASP A 269 -13.09 22.45 15.94
CA ASP A 269 -13.03 23.33 14.78
C ASP A 269 -14.10 22.91 13.74
N PRO A 270 -14.99 23.81 13.32
CA PRO A 270 -16.13 23.44 12.49
C PRO A 270 -15.73 22.95 11.10
N ILE A 271 -14.59 23.42 10.56
CA ILE A 271 -14.08 22.95 9.26
C ILE A 271 -13.48 21.54 9.42
N ALA A 272 -12.73 21.33 10.48
CA ALA A 272 -12.14 20.02 10.79
C ALA A 272 -13.22 18.96 10.97
N ILE A 273 -14.29 19.26 11.72
CA ILE A 273 -15.44 18.36 11.94
C ILE A 273 -16.13 18.08 10.61
N ALA A 274 -16.42 19.09 9.80
CA ALA A 274 -17.09 18.90 8.50
C ALA A 274 -16.26 18.03 7.54
N LEU A 275 -14.94 18.18 7.53
CA LEU A 275 -14.04 17.33 6.75
C LEU A 275 -14.04 15.89 7.30
N PHE A 276 -13.93 15.70 8.60
CA PHE A 276 -13.97 14.39 9.24
C PHE A 276 -15.27 13.64 8.91
N ASP A 277 -16.42 14.34 8.97
CA ASP A 277 -17.72 13.75 8.65
C ASP A 277 -17.83 13.38 7.16
N LYS A 278 -17.34 14.24 6.28
CA LYS A 278 -17.38 14.04 4.82
C LYS A 278 -16.52 12.83 4.38
N TYR A 279 -15.36 12.63 5.00
CA TYR A 279 -14.40 11.59 4.61
C TYR A 279 -14.45 10.37 5.56
N ASN A 280 -15.66 9.87 5.78
CA ASN A 280 -15.91 8.56 6.41
C ASN A 280 -15.36 8.44 7.84
N LYS A 281 -15.37 9.54 8.59
CA LYS A 281 -14.77 9.61 9.92
C LYS A 281 -13.26 9.30 9.93
N LEU A 282 -12.61 9.50 8.80
CA LEU A 282 -11.15 9.37 8.71
C LEU A 282 -10.51 10.70 9.13
N ALA A 283 -9.82 10.68 10.26
CA ALA A 283 -9.06 11.83 10.71
C ALA A 283 -7.78 12.01 9.88
N MET A 284 -7.47 13.26 9.51
CA MET A 284 -6.16 13.56 8.96
C MET A 284 -5.09 13.28 10.01
N PRO A 285 -4.08 12.45 9.71
CA PRO A 285 -3.04 12.10 10.68
C PRO A 285 -2.15 13.31 11.00
N ASN A 286 -1.65 13.36 12.24
CA ASN A 286 -0.68 14.36 12.64
C ASN A 286 0.71 13.95 12.11
N LEU A 287 1.19 14.62 11.08
CA LEU A 287 2.46 14.33 10.42
C LEU A 287 3.66 14.94 11.14
N ARG A 288 3.44 15.61 12.28
CA ARG A 288 4.46 16.30 13.10
C ARG A 288 5.32 17.26 12.29
N LEU A 289 4.70 17.95 11.35
CA LEU A 289 5.38 18.91 10.50
C LEU A 289 5.82 20.14 11.32
N ASN A 290 7.05 20.57 11.10
CA ASN A 290 7.52 21.81 11.67
C ASN A 290 7.00 23.02 10.86
N GLN A 291 7.29 24.23 11.34
CA GLN A 291 6.79 25.46 10.71
C GLN A 291 7.32 25.67 9.28
N GLU A 292 8.58 25.32 9.02
CA GLU A 292 9.21 25.43 7.71
C GLU A 292 8.56 24.45 6.72
N GLU A 293 8.40 23.19 7.12
CA GLU A 293 7.73 22.15 6.30
C GLU A 293 6.29 22.53 5.94
N CYS A 294 5.54 23.11 6.89
CA CYS A 294 4.20 23.61 6.62
C CYS A 294 4.21 24.77 5.62
N SER A 295 5.14 25.72 5.78
CA SER A 295 5.28 26.86 4.87
C SER A 295 5.63 26.41 3.45
N GLU A 296 6.54 25.43 3.32
CA GLU A 296 6.94 24.87 2.02
C GLU A 296 5.81 24.08 1.35
N LEU A 297 4.99 23.35 2.12
CA LEU A 297 3.79 22.69 1.61
C LEU A 297 2.77 23.70 1.08
N ILE A 298 2.49 24.77 1.83
CA ILE A 298 1.58 25.84 1.41
C ILE A 298 2.11 26.49 0.12
N ALA A 299 3.41 26.78 0.07
CA ALA A 299 4.04 27.35 -1.12
C ALA A 299 3.97 26.41 -2.34
N PHE A 300 4.08 25.09 -2.12
CA PHE A 300 3.87 24.12 -3.19
C PHE A 300 2.42 24.17 -3.71
N LEU A 301 1.43 24.14 -2.82
CA LEU A 301 0.02 24.22 -3.21
C LEU A 301 -0.31 25.55 -3.92
N ASP A 302 0.31 26.66 -3.53
CA ASP A 302 0.18 27.93 -4.24
C ASP A 302 0.76 27.88 -5.65
N ARG A 303 1.93 27.26 -5.82
CA ARG A 303 2.51 27.05 -7.16
C ARG A 303 1.61 26.21 -8.05
N GLU A 304 1.04 25.11 -7.52
CA GLU A 304 0.10 24.29 -8.27
C GLU A 304 -1.20 25.05 -8.62
N ASN A 305 -1.70 25.88 -7.71
CA ASN A 305 -2.84 26.77 -7.99
C ASN A 305 -2.52 27.74 -9.13
N LEU A 306 -1.33 28.34 -9.12
CA LEU A 306 -0.90 29.22 -10.21
C LEU A 306 -0.75 28.47 -11.52
N ARG A 307 -0.19 27.27 -11.48
CA ARG A 307 0.03 26.43 -12.66
C ARG A 307 -1.27 25.97 -13.32
N LEU A 308 -2.26 25.56 -12.51
CA LEU A 308 -3.50 24.93 -13.00
C LEU A 308 -4.68 25.91 -13.11
N LEU A 309 -4.75 26.91 -12.25
CA LEU A 309 -5.87 27.87 -12.20
C LEU A 309 -5.52 29.25 -12.76
N GLY A 310 -4.23 29.53 -13.04
CA GLY A 310 -3.77 30.89 -13.40
C GLY A 310 -3.76 31.84 -12.21
N ARG A 311 -3.46 33.14 -12.45
CA ARG A 311 -3.46 34.18 -11.41
C ARG A 311 -4.90 34.48 -10.96
N PRO A 312 -5.11 34.87 -9.68
CA PRO A 312 -6.39 35.43 -9.26
C PRO A 312 -6.77 36.61 -10.14
N GLY A 313 -7.83 36.52 -10.91
CA GLY A 313 -8.23 37.51 -11.90
C GLY A 313 -8.16 37.06 -13.36
N ASP A 314 -7.33 36.09 -13.68
CA ASP A 314 -7.21 35.50 -15.04
C ASP A 314 -8.30 34.47 -15.35
N LEU A 315 -9.13 34.12 -14.38
CA LEU A 315 -10.21 33.15 -14.56
C LEU A 315 -11.29 33.72 -15.48
N PRO A 316 -11.63 33.06 -16.57
CA PRO A 316 -12.80 33.42 -17.35
C PRO A 316 -14.04 33.39 -16.43
N ARG A 317 -14.85 34.47 -16.44
CA ARG A 317 -16.04 34.68 -15.58
C ARG A 317 -17.11 33.56 -15.61
N LYS A 318 -16.84 32.41 -16.20
CA LYS A 318 -17.74 31.25 -16.37
C LYS A 318 -17.84 30.30 -15.19
N PHE A 319 -17.06 30.46 -14.13
CA PHE A 319 -17.10 29.56 -12.96
C PHE A 319 -17.80 30.12 -11.72
N VAL A 320 -18.41 31.29 -11.81
CA VAL A 320 -19.34 31.75 -10.78
C VAL A 320 -20.71 31.17 -11.10
N GLY A 321 -21.03 30.06 -10.45
CA GLY A 321 -22.31 29.36 -10.61
C GLY A 321 -23.47 30.27 -10.29
N LYS A 322 -24.20 30.72 -11.32
CA LYS A 322 -25.59 31.09 -11.18
C LYS A 322 -26.43 29.82 -11.24
N SER A 323 -26.98 29.44 -10.09
CA SER A 323 -28.18 28.61 -10.05
C SER A 323 -29.26 29.21 -10.97
N SER A 324 -29.51 28.60 -12.09
CA SER A 324 -30.79 28.77 -12.82
C SER A 324 -31.00 27.54 -13.70
N THR A 325 -32.08 26.85 -13.37
CA THR A 325 -32.77 25.85 -14.16
C THR A 325 -33.05 26.36 -15.57
N SER A 326 -32.55 25.67 -16.57
CA SER A 326 -33.28 25.36 -17.82
C SER A 326 -32.38 24.58 -18.77
N GLY A 327 -32.92 23.52 -19.35
CA GLY A 327 -32.24 22.52 -20.14
C GLY A 327 -31.66 23.05 -21.46
N VAL A 328 -30.49 22.55 -21.77
CA VAL A 328 -30.05 22.30 -23.15
C VAL A 328 -29.12 21.08 -23.12
N THR A 329 -29.56 20.04 -23.77
CA THR A 329 -28.75 18.87 -24.12
C THR A 329 -27.65 19.28 -25.11
N SER A 330 -26.41 19.20 -24.69
CA SER A 330 -25.29 19.12 -25.63
C SER A 330 -24.39 17.92 -25.26
N ARG A 331 -24.32 17.01 -26.23
CA ARG A 331 -23.47 15.79 -26.17
C ARG A 331 -22.01 16.19 -26.06
N VAL A 332 -21.46 16.04 -24.89
CA VAL A 332 -20.01 15.88 -24.69
C VAL A 332 -19.80 14.39 -24.48
N ARG A 333 -19.16 13.72 -25.43
CA ARG A 333 -18.76 12.32 -25.28
C ARG A 333 -17.71 12.24 -24.16
N PRO A 334 -17.86 11.35 -23.19
CA PRO A 334 -16.79 11.06 -22.26
C PRO A 334 -15.71 10.25 -23.02
N VAL A 335 -14.51 10.79 -23.10
CA VAL A 335 -13.32 10.01 -23.49
C VAL A 335 -12.79 9.34 -22.22
N VAL A 336 -13.49 8.32 -21.77
CA VAL A 336 -12.98 7.32 -20.83
C VAL A 336 -13.70 6.02 -21.13
N SER A 337 -13.18 5.32 -22.14
CA SER A 337 -13.36 3.88 -22.24
C SER A 337 -12.25 3.33 -23.16
N GLN A 338 -11.48 2.43 -22.61
CA GLN A 338 -10.44 1.59 -23.20
C GLN A 338 -9.01 1.96 -22.77
N VAL A 339 -8.66 1.62 -21.53
CA VAL A 339 -7.31 1.17 -21.20
C VAL A 339 -7.41 -0.35 -21.09
N SER A 340 -7.11 -1.05 -22.16
CA SER A 340 -7.12 -2.51 -22.24
C SER A 340 -5.94 -3.00 -23.07
N SER A 341 -4.72 -2.73 -22.61
CA SER A 341 -3.54 -3.50 -23.00
C SER A 341 -2.34 -3.08 -22.14
N ASP A 342 -1.42 -4.02 -21.91
CA ASP A 342 -0.14 -3.79 -21.22
C ASP A 342 0.71 -2.67 -21.83
N SER A 343 0.48 -2.34 -23.10
CA SER A 343 1.14 -1.24 -23.81
C SER A 343 0.74 0.15 -23.31
N ASP A 344 -0.47 0.32 -22.75
CA ASP A 344 -0.95 1.61 -22.28
C ASP A 344 -0.38 1.97 -20.91
N VAL A 345 -0.12 0.96 -20.07
CA VAL A 345 0.55 1.13 -18.77
C VAL A 345 2.01 1.58 -18.97
N VAL A 346 2.69 0.99 -19.94
CA VAL A 346 4.07 1.37 -20.31
C VAL A 346 4.10 2.77 -20.92
N ALA A 347 3.09 3.17 -21.69
CA ALA A 347 2.99 4.52 -22.27
C ALA A 347 2.75 5.58 -21.17
N ILE A 348 1.92 5.28 -20.15
CA ILE A 348 1.68 6.15 -19.01
C ILE A 348 2.95 6.27 -18.14
N MET A 349 3.68 5.16 -17.90
CA MET A 349 4.96 5.19 -17.21
C MET A 349 6.01 6.02 -17.97
N ASN A 350 6.07 5.88 -19.30
CA ASN A 350 7.01 6.65 -20.12
C ASN A 350 6.63 8.13 -20.25
N ALA A 351 5.36 8.48 -20.20
CA ALA A 351 4.90 9.87 -20.14
C ALA A 351 5.30 10.52 -18.79
N TRP A 352 5.13 9.79 -17.68
CA TRP A 352 5.53 10.25 -16.35
C TRP A 352 7.04 10.45 -16.19
N VAL A 353 7.85 9.60 -16.85
CA VAL A 353 9.32 9.71 -16.86
C VAL A 353 9.79 10.87 -17.75
N ARG A 354 9.00 11.30 -18.73
CA ARG A 354 9.34 12.45 -19.59
C ARG A 354 8.90 13.80 -19.02
N GLU A 355 7.93 13.82 -18.11
CA GLU A 355 7.46 15.05 -17.44
C GLU A 355 8.03 15.21 -16.00
N ALA A 356 8.74 14.21 -15.50
CA ALA A 356 9.54 14.24 -14.29
C ALA A 356 11.00 14.50 -14.64
#